data_ed9a19d96a72f2573935324c298a3cea
#
_entry.id   ed9a19d96a72f2573935324c298a3cea
#
_cell.length_a   1.000
_cell.length_b   1.000
_cell.length_c   1.000
_cell.angle_alpha   90.00
_cell.angle_beta   90.00
_cell.angle_gamma   90.00
#
_symmetry.space_group_name_H-M   'P 1'
#
loop_
_entity.id
_entity.type
_entity.pdbx_description
1 polymer ?
#
loop_
_entity_poly.entity_id
_entity_poly.type
_entity_poly.pdbx_seq_one_letter_code
_entity_poly.pdbx_strand_id
1 'polypeptide(L)'
;MKFGIATFVTDEGIRPDALGRAVEERGFDSVFLAEHSHIPASRETPYPGGGDLPRVYYRTLDPFVALTAAGAATSTLILGTGIALLPQRDVIHTAMQVASLDLLSGGRVAFGVGSGWNREEMRNHGVEPRTRGALMNEQLAALIEIWGKDVAEFHGEYVDFGPIYAWPKPVQKPHPPIYLGGESPAALDRLLRYGDAWLPRAHTTTDELRRVRAWLAEHGRTDVPFTIFGADRDPDALRDYADAEVERVTFMLDTLPESETLKELDELAELAAQYR
;
A
#
# COMPACT_ATOMS: atom_id res chain seq x y z
N MET A 1 -17.49 -6.62 -6.89
CA MET A 1 -16.13 -6.54 -6.31
C MET A 1 -15.20 -5.86 -7.31
N LYS A 2 -14.27 -4.98 -6.87
CA LYS A 2 -13.28 -4.33 -7.73
C LYS A 2 -12.04 -5.20 -7.86
N PHE A 3 -11.31 -5.07 -8.97
CA PHE A 3 -10.08 -5.81 -9.21
C PHE A 3 -8.94 -4.87 -9.55
N GLY A 4 -7.80 -5.09 -8.90
CA GLY A 4 -6.56 -4.36 -9.10
C GLY A 4 -5.36 -5.28 -9.26
N ILE A 5 -4.19 -4.69 -9.41
CA ILE A 5 -2.91 -5.38 -9.53
C ILE A 5 -2.01 -4.98 -8.36
N ALA A 6 -1.32 -5.95 -7.77
CA ALA A 6 -0.23 -5.76 -6.84
C ALA A 6 1.06 -6.30 -7.46
N THR A 7 2.16 -5.55 -7.38
CA THR A 7 3.42 -6.01 -7.96
C THR A 7 4.64 -5.30 -7.37
N PHE A 8 5.81 -5.88 -7.64
CA PHE A 8 7.11 -5.21 -7.51
C PHE A 8 7.51 -4.65 -8.87
N VAL A 9 7.72 -3.35 -8.96
CA VAL A 9 8.30 -2.75 -10.16
C VAL A 9 9.81 -2.67 -9.99
N THR A 10 10.54 -3.21 -10.96
CA THR A 10 12.00 -3.29 -10.94
C THR A 10 12.61 -2.78 -12.23
N ASP A 11 13.92 -2.66 -12.26
CA ASP A 11 14.69 -2.33 -13.48
C ASP A 11 14.76 -3.50 -14.50
N GLU A 12 14.24 -4.68 -14.15
CA GLU A 12 14.21 -5.87 -15.02
C GLU A 12 12.81 -6.17 -15.59
N GLY A 13 11.76 -5.47 -15.10
CA GLY A 13 10.38 -5.68 -15.53
C GLY A 13 9.85 -4.62 -16.48
N ILE A 14 8.54 -4.68 -16.71
CA ILE A 14 7.81 -3.65 -17.46
C ILE A 14 7.99 -2.27 -16.82
N ARG A 15 8.12 -1.23 -17.64
CA ARG A 15 8.23 0.16 -17.16
C ARG A 15 6.94 0.61 -16.47
N PRO A 16 7.02 1.43 -15.40
CA PRO A 16 5.85 1.86 -14.63
C PRO A 16 4.76 2.53 -15.48
N ASP A 17 5.14 3.37 -16.45
CA ASP A 17 4.21 4.07 -17.34
C ASP A 17 3.48 3.11 -18.28
N ALA A 18 4.18 2.11 -18.82
CA ALA A 18 3.60 1.05 -19.64
C ALA A 18 2.70 0.14 -18.82
N LEU A 19 3.14 -0.23 -17.60
CA LEU A 19 2.33 -1.02 -16.68
C LEU A 19 1.02 -0.32 -16.35
N GLY A 20 1.07 0.97 -15.96
CA GLY A 20 -0.13 1.74 -15.64
C GLY A 20 -1.15 1.73 -16.77
N ARG A 21 -0.72 2.03 -18.01
CA ARG A 21 -1.60 1.96 -19.19
C ARG A 21 -2.18 0.57 -19.38
N ALA A 22 -1.34 -0.47 -19.34
CA ALA A 22 -1.77 -1.84 -19.57
C ALA A 22 -2.80 -2.32 -18.55
N VAL A 23 -2.66 -1.92 -17.29
CA VAL A 23 -3.59 -2.21 -16.19
C VAL A 23 -4.91 -1.47 -16.40
N GLU A 24 -4.88 -0.17 -16.70
CA GLU A 24 -6.08 0.63 -16.94
C GLU A 24 -6.87 0.18 -18.17
N GLU A 25 -6.19 -0.09 -19.29
CA GLU A 25 -6.80 -0.55 -20.55
C GLU A 25 -7.53 -1.89 -20.42
N ARG A 26 -7.11 -2.74 -19.48
CA ARG A 26 -7.74 -4.02 -19.16
C ARG A 26 -8.87 -3.92 -18.12
N GLY A 27 -9.17 -2.69 -17.71
CA GLY A 27 -10.28 -2.40 -16.80
C GLY A 27 -10.00 -2.77 -15.34
N PHE A 28 -8.75 -2.94 -14.93
CA PHE A 28 -8.42 -2.94 -13.52
C PHE A 28 -8.57 -1.54 -12.92
N ASP A 29 -9.03 -1.46 -11.67
CA ASP A 29 -9.30 -0.17 -11.03
C ASP A 29 -8.07 0.43 -10.33
N SER A 30 -7.05 -0.38 -10.05
CA SER A 30 -5.92 0.05 -9.21
C SER A 30 -4.64 -0.73 -9.49
N VAL A 31 -3.52 -0.09 -9.18
CA VAL A 31 -2.21 -0.73 -9.05
C VAL A 31 -1.60 -0.40 -7.70
N PHE A 32 -1.12 -1.44 -6.99
CA PHE A 32 -0.44 -1.30 -5.70
C PHE A 32 1.01 -1.75 -5.83
N LEU A 33 1.95 -0.86 -5.54
CA LEU A 33 3.38 -1.13 -5.66
C LEU A 33 4.02 -1.35 -4.28
N ALA A 34 4.77 -2.45 -4.18
CA ALA A 34 5.53 -2.78 -2.98
C ALA A 34 6.78 -1.90 -2.82
N GLU A 35 7.29 -1.81 -1.60
CA GLU A 35 8.49 -1.05 -1.28
C GLU A 35 9.53 -1.89 -0.55
N HIS A 36 10.78 -1.79 -1.02
CA HIS A 36 12.01 -2.02 -0.28
C HIS A 36 13.07 -1.06 -0.81
N SER A 37 13.65 -0.24 0.07
CA SER A 37 14.69 0.71 -0.34
C SER A 37 16.00 0.01 -0.69
N HIS A 38 16.28 -1.09 0.01
CA HIS A 38 17.43 -1.97 -0.16
C HIS A 38 17.23 -3.27 0.62
N ILE A 39 18.01 -4.27 0.33
CA ILE A 39 18.08 -5.48 1.15
C ILE A 39 19.46 -5.62 1.76
N PRO A 40 19.58 -5.64 3.09
CA PRO A 40 20.85 -5.82 3.79
C PRO A 40 21.53 -7.14 3.39
N ALA A 41 22.84 -7.08 3.12
CA ALA A 41 23.62 -8.24 2.69
C ALA A 41 23.77 -9.31 3.78
N SER A 42 23.64 -8.93 5.06
CA SER A 42 23.72 -9.85 6.21
C SER A 42 22.62 -10.91 6.23
N ARG A 43 21.43 -10.58 5.74
CA ARG A 43 20.29 -11.51 5.67
C ARG A 43 19.97 -12.19 7.02
N GLU A 44 20.12 -11.47 8.14
CA GLU A 44 19.86 -11.99 9.49
C GLU A 44 18.38 -12.22 9.75
N THR A 45 17.52 -11.27 9.31
CA THR A 45 16.07 -11.42 9.41
C THR A 45 15.58 -12.36 8.31
N PRO A 46 14.96 -13.51 8.64
CA PRO A 46 14.46 -14.43 7.64
C PRO A 46 13.32 -13.82 6.82
N TYR A 47 13.22 -14.26 5.55
CA TYR A 47 12.11 -13.88 4.69
C TYR A 47 10.77 -14.44 5.22
N PRO A 48 9.73 -13.62 5.43
CA PRO A 48 8.46 -14.09 5.99
C PRO A 48 7.73 -15.14 5.14
N GLY A 49 7.98 -15.17 3.83
CA GLY A 49 7.44 -16.18 2.93
C GLY A 49 8.17 -17.53 2.99
N GLY A 50 9.25 -17.63 3.77
CA GLY A 50 10.10 -18.83 3.84
C GLY A 50 11.06 -18.97 2.64
N GLY A 51 12.10 -19.77 2.83
CA GLY A 51 13.10 -20.01 1.78
C GLY A 51 13.95 -18.78 1.44
N ASP A 52 14.44 -18.74 0.19
CA ASP A 52 15.27 -17.64 -0.30
C ASP A 52 14.44 -16.41 -0.61
N LEU A 53 15.02 -15.23 -0.37
CA LEU A 53 14.36 -13.97 -0.71
C LEU A 53 14.28 -13.83 -2.25
N PRO A 54 13.09 -13.60 -2.81
CA PRO A 54 12.94 -13.39 -4.25
C PRO A 54 13.76 -12.20 -4.78
N ARG A 55 14.30 -12.34 -5.98
CA ARG A 55 15.19 -11.35 -6.61
C ARG A 55 14.56 -9.95 -6.70
N VAL A 56 13.26 -9.86 -6.88
CA VAL A 56 12.52 -8.59 -7.00
C VAL A 56 12.71 -7.66 -5.80
N TYR A 57 12.91 -8.22 -4.58
CA TYR A 57 13.15 -7.43 -3.37
C TYR A 57 14.43 -6.59 -3.43
N TYR A 58 15.45 -7.08 -4.13
CA TYR A 58 16.75 -6.41 -4.25
C TYR A 58 16.77 -5.28 -5.28
N ARG A 59 15.73 -5.19 -6.12
CA ARG A 59 15.70 -4.36 -7.34
C ARG A 59 14.51 -3.42 -7.41
N THR A 60 13.74 -3.32 -6.34
CA THR A 60 12.50 -2.53 -6.29
C THR A 60 12.79 -1.04 -6.54
N LEU A 61 12.04 -0.44 -7.45
CA LEU A 61 12.05 1.01 -7.65
C LEU A 61 11.34 1.71 -6.49
N ASP A 62 11.68 2.99 -6.24
CA ASP A 62 10.90 3.80 -5.31
C ASP A 62 9.44 3.86 -5.75
N PRO A 63 8.47 3.50 -4.89
CA PRO A 63 7.07 3.39 -5.28
C PRO A 63 6.45 4.73 -5.67
N PHE A 64 6.83 5.85 -5.06
CA PHE A 64 6.26 7.15 -5.41
C PHE A 64 6.75 7.64 -6.77
N VAL A 65 8.03 7.38 -7.11
CA VAL A 65 8.57 7.68 -8.45
C VAL A 65 7.87 6.81 -9.51
N ALA A 66 7.72 5.51 -9.24
CA ALA A 66 7.06 4.59 -10.15
C ALA A 66 5.55 4.91 -10.32
N LEU A 67 4.84 5.19 -9.21
CA LEU A 67 3.43 5.59 -9.25
C LEU A 67 3.22 6.93 -9.95
N THR A 68 4.18 7.87 -9.86
CA THR A 68 4.10 9.13 -10.61
C THR A 68 4.16 8.87 -12.11
N ALA A 69 5.05 8.00 -12.57
CA ALA A 69 5.14 7.63 -13.98
C ALA A 69 3.86 6.90 -14.46
N ALA A 70 3.34 5.96 -13.69
CA ALA A 70 2.06 5.30 -13.98
C ALA A 70 0.89 6.29 -14.00
N GLY A 71 0.84 7.20 -13.02
CA GLY A 71 -0.21 8.21 -12.89
C GLY A 71 -0.25 9.20 -14.04
N ALA A 72 0.92 9.60 -14.57
CA ALA A 72 1.02 10.46 -15.73
C ALA A 72 0.56 9.78 -17.05
N ALA A 73 0.54 8.46 -17.07
CA ALA A 73 0.16 7.65 -18.23
C ALA A 73 -1.28 7.13 -18.18
N THR A 74 -2.05 7.46 -17.12
CA THR A 74 -3.40 6.94 -16.84
C THR A 74 -4.34 8.08 -16.44
N SER A 75 -5.64 7.84 -16.50
CA SER A 75 -6.67 8.84 -16.21
C SER A 75 -7.55 8.51 -15.02
N THR A 76 -7.79 7.22 -14.74
CA THR A 76 -8.73 6.73 -13.73
C THR A 76 -8.11 5.76 -12.74
N LEU A 77 -6.96 5.17 -13.09
CA LEU A 77 -6.28 4.15 -12.29
C LEU A 77 -5.91 4.68 -10.90
N ILE A 78 -6.35 3.99 -9.86
CA ILE A 78 -5.93 4.26 -8.47
C ILE A 78 -4.48 3.82 -8.30
N LEU A 79 -3.70 4.69 -7.67
CA LEU A 79 -2.25 4.57 -7.50
C LEU A 79 -1.95 4.25 -6.02
N GLY A 80 -1.72 2.99 -5.73
CA GLY A 80 -1.55 2.50 -4.36
C GLY A 80 -0.10 2.16 -4.02
N THR A 81 0.29 2.41 -2.78
CA THR A 81 1.45 1.73 -2.19
C THR A 81 0.99 0.45 -1.49
N GLY A 82 1.64 -0.66 -1.76
CA GLY A 82 1.27 -1.96 -1.18
C GLY A 82 2.48 -2.70 -0.62
N ILE A 83 3.07 -2.19 0.40
CA ILE A 83 2.84 -1.01 1.25
C ILE A 83 4.07 -0.10 1.29
N ALA A 84 3.89 1.20 1.58
CA ALA A 84 5.01 2.05 1.97
C ALA A 84 5.50 1.65 3.38
N LEU A 85 6.80 1.51 3.54
CA LEU A 85 7.45 1.14 4.81
C LEU A 85 7.62 2.39 5.67
N LEU A 86 6.51 2.91 6.21
CA LEU A 86 6.44 4.24 6.82
C LEU A 86 7.52 4.52 7.88
N PRO A 87 7.85 3.58 8.80
CA PRO A 87 8.92 3.84 9.78
C PRO A 87 10.31 4.09 9.19
N GLN A 88 10.55 3.70 7.94
CA GLN A 88 11.83 3.89 7.25
C GLN A 88 11.88 5.20 6.46
N ARG A 89 10.85 6.03 6.56
CA ARG A 89 10.68 7.27 5.78
C ARG A 89 10.66 8.50 6.69
N ASP A 90 11.22 9.59 6.20
CA ASP A 90 11.04 10.91 6.81
C ASP A 90 9.58 11.37 6.63
N VAL A 91 8.95 11.80 7.71
CA VAL A 91 7.52 12.12 7.72
C VAL A 91 7.17 13.35 6.87
N ILE A 92 8.02 14.40 6.89
CA ILE A 92 7.77 15.63 6.13
C ILE A 92 7.95 15.37 4.63
N HIS A 93 9.01 14.66 4.24
CA HIS A 93 9.19 14.24 2.85
C HIS A 93 8.07 13.33 2.36
N THR A 94 7.62 12.39 3.19
CA THR A 94 6.50 11.49 2.85
C THR A 94 5.20 12.27 2.66
N ALA A 95 4.92 13.24 3.55
CA ALA A 95 3.74 14.10 3.40
C ALA A 95 3.75 14.84 2.06
N MET A 96 4.92 15.38 1.68
CA MET A 96 5.10 16.08 0.40
C MET A 96 4.97 15.16 -0.80
N GLN A 97 5.57 13.97 -0.76
CA GLN A 97 5.51 12.98 -1.84
C GLN A 97 4.07 12.53 -2.12
N VAL A 98 3.34 12.15 -1.07
CA VAL A 98 1.94 11.72 -1.16
C VAL A 98 1.05 12.85 -1.68
N ALA A 99 1.17 14.07 -1.12
CA ALA A 99 0.39 15.21 -1.56
C ALA A 99 0.68 15.62 -3.01
N SER A 100 1.95 15.54 -3.43
CA SER A 100 2.35 15.82 -4.81
C SER A 100 1.79 14.80 -5.79
N LEU A 101 1.90 13.50 -5.46
CA LEU A 101 1.32 12.44 -6.27
C LEU A 101 -0.21 12.57 -6.36
N ASP A 102 -0.86 12.90 -5.24
CA ASP A 102 -2.31 13.10 -5.19
C ASP A 102 -2.75 14.27 -6.08
N LEU A 103 -2.05 15.39 -6.01
CA LEU A 103 -2.30 16.55 -6.87
C LEU A 103 -2.08 16.22 -8.35
N LEU A 104 -0.95 15.61 -8.69
CA LEU A 104 -0.59 15.30 -10.08
C LEU A 104 -1.50 14.25 -10.70
N SER A 105 -2.02 13.34 -9.91
CA SER A 105 -2.97 12.31 -10.36
C SER A 105 -4.43 12.78 -10.34
N GLY A 106 -4.73 13.96 -9.78
CA GLY A 106 -6.11 14.44 -9.64
C GLY A 106 -6.91 13.68 -8.59
N GLY A 107 -6.26 13.28 -7.48
CA GLY A 107 -6.95 12.62 -6.35
C GLY A 107 -7.10 11.11 -6.50
N ARG A 108 -6.09 10.43 -7.07
CA ARG A 108 -6.12 8.96 -7.30
C ARG A 108 -5.19 8.16 -6.39
N VAL A 109 -4.68 8.74 -5.32
CA VAL A 109 -3.76 8.04 -4.41
C VAL A 109 -4.53 7.18 -3.40
N ALA A 110 -4.07 5.94 -3.21
CA ALA A 110 -4.40 5.06 -2.10
C ALA A 110 -3.11 4.83 -1.28
N PHE A 111 -2.99 5.47 -0.13
CA PHE A 111 -1.76 5.44 0.64
C PHE A 111 -1.71 4.20 1.56
N GLY A 112 -1.22 3.09 1.02
CA GLY A 112 -1.03 1.85 1.76
C GLY A 112 0.25 1.88 2.59
N VAL A 113 0.16 1.62 3.89
CA VAL A 113 1.27 1.74 4.84
C VAL A 113 1.40 0.53 5.75
N GLY A 114 2.63 0.25 6.15
CA GLY A 114 2.93 -0.79 7.12
C GLY A 114 4.27 -0.58 7.80
N SER A 115 4.52 -1.37 8.84
CA SER A 115 5.71 -1.21 9.68
C SER A 115 6.96 -1.93 9.18
N GLY A 116 6.83 -2.72 8.10
CA GLY A 116 7.93 -3.52 7.57
C GLY A 116 8.28 -4.76 8.42
N TRP A 117 9.09 -5.65 7.85
CA TRP A 117 9.51 -6.90 8.48
C TRP A 117 11.04 -7.01 8.66
N ASN A 118 11.83 -6.43 7.75
CA ASN A 118 13.29 -6.55 7.75
C ASN A 118 13.93 -5.61 8.77
N ARG A 119 14.47 -6.20 9.85
CA ARG A 119 14.99 -5.44 10.99
C ARG A 119 16.26 -4.69 10.66
N GLU A 120 17.12 -5.27 9.84
CA GLU A 120 18.39 -4.67 9.44
C GLU A 120 18.16 -3.49 8.49
N GLU A 121 17.19 -3.61 7.57
CA GLU A 121 16.74 -2.52 6.70
C GLU A 121 16.25 -1.33 7.56
N MET A 122 15.40 -1.59 8.56
CA MET A 122 14.97 -0.55 9.51
C MET A 122 16.14 0.13 10.22
N ARG A 123 17.14 -0.65 10.73
CA ARG A 123 18.31 -0.08 11.40
C ARG A 123 19.15 0.79 10.48
N ASN A 124 19.27 0.43 9.20
CA ASN A 124 20.00 1.24 8.22
C ASN A 124 19.32 2.60 7.98
N HIS A 125 18.01 2.69 8.23
CA HIS A 125 17.25 3.94 8.25
C HIS A 125 17.22 4.61 9.64
N GLY A 126 18.03 4.14 10.60
CA GLY A 126 18.08 4.70 11.95
C GLY A 126 16.91 4.31 12.86
N VAL A 127 16.12 3.34 12.48
CA VAL A 127 14.94 2.90 13.22
C VAL A 127 15.24 1.67 14.08
N GLU A 128 14.95 1.77 15.38
CA GLU A 128 14.98 0.60 16.27
C GLU A 128 13.73 -0.26 15.99
N PRO A 129 13.89 -1.53 15.57
CA PRO A 129 12.75 -2.37 15.18
C PRO A 129 11.66 -2.55 16.24
N ARG A 130 12.02 -2.44 17.53
CA ARG A 130 11.05 -2.57 18.63
C ARG A 130 10.12 -1.36 18.73
N THR A 131 10.58 -0.18 18.35
CA THR A 131 9.79 1.06 18.43
C THR A 131 9.01 1.38 17.16
N ARG A 132 9.20 0.60 16.08
CA ARG A 132 8.59 0.87 14.76
C ARG A 132 7.08 1.10 14.79
N GLY A 133 6.37 0.41 15.70
CA GLY A 133 4.91 0.55 15.84
C GLY A 133 4.51 1.88 16.47
N ALA A 134 5.21 2.32 17.51
CA ALA A 134 5.00 3.62 18.16
C ALA A 134 5.40 4.77 17.22
N LEU A 135 6.57 4.68 16.59
CA LEU A 135 7.01 5.62 15.56
C LEU A 135 5.96 5.75 14.42
N MET A 136 5.45 4.63 13.89
CA MET A 136 4.44 4.66 12.84
C MET A 136 3.14 5.34 13.29
N ASN A 137 2.73 5.18 14.54
CA ASN A 137 1.55 5.86 15.07
C ASN A 137 1.73 7.38 15.07
N GLU A 138 2.90 7.87 15.51
CA GLU A 138 3.20 9.29 15.50
C GLU A 138 3.35 9.83 14.08
N GLN A 139 4.00 9.08 13.19
CA GLN A 139 4.11 9.47 11.78
C GLN A 139 2.73 9.61 11.12
N LEU A 140 1.79 8.68 11.35
CA LEU A 140 0.43 8.78 10.82
C LEU A 140 -0.30 10.02 11.36
N ALA A 141 -0.22 10.27 12.66
CA ALA A 141 -0.81 11.46 13.27
C ALA A 141 -0.18 12.75 12.68
N ALA A 142 1.14 12.79 12.55
CA ALA A 142 1.86 13.92 11.98
C ALA A 142 1.52 14.15 10.49
N LEU A 143 1.37 13.08 9.70
CA LEU A 143 0.93 13.20 8.29
C LEU A 143 -0.45 13.82 8.17
N ILE A 144 -1.42 13.36 8.98
CA ILE A 144 -2.79 13.90 9.01
C ILE A 144 -2.75 15.39 9.40
N GLU A 145 -1.92 15.74 10.38
CA GLU A 145 -1.71 17.12 10.82
C GLU A 145 -1.15 17.99 9.69
N ILE A 146 -0.08 17.51 9.01
CA ILE A 146 0.54 18.22 7.89
C ILE A 146 -0.44 18.42 6.73
N TRP A 147 -1.24 17.40 6.38
CA TRP A 147 -2.20 17.52 5.26
C TRP A 147 -3.41 18.40 5.60
N GLY A 148 -3.81 18.43 6.88
CA GLY A 148 -5.03 19.09 7.33
C GLY A 148 -4.86 20.57 7.66
N LYS A 149 -3.67 21.02 8.06
CA LYS A 149 -3.44 22.38 8.58
C LYS A 149 -2.55 23.22 7.67
N ASP A 150 -2.82 24.50 7.56
CA ASP A 150 -1.97 25.45 6.81
C ASP A 150 -0.58 25.56 7.45
N VAL A 151 -0.54 25.68 8.78
CA VAL A 151 0.66 25.61 9.59
C VAL A 151 0.53 24.41 10.49
N ALA A 152 1.38 23.42 10.31
CA ALA A 152 1.39 22.17 11.06
C ALA A 152 2.58 22.13 12.02
N GLU A 153 2.37 21.57 13.20
CA GLU A 153 3.40 21.23 14.17
C GLU A 153 3.07 19.88 14.82
N PHE A 154 4.07 19.17 15.27
CA PHE A 154 3.88 17.89 15.95
C PHE A 154 4.95 17.67 17.02
N HIS A 155 4.55 17.26 18.23
CA HIS A 155 5.42 17.04 19.38
C HIS A 155 5.15 15.68 20.00
N GLY A 156 5.86 14.66 19.52
CA GLY A 156 5.81 13.29 20.01
C GLY A 156 7.17 12.85 20.59
N GLU A 157 7.27 11.57 20.87
CA GLU A 157 8.51 10.93 21.34
C GLU A 157 9.47 10.64 20.18
N TYR A 158 8.92 10.27 19.01
CA TYR A 158 9.66 9.84 17.82
C TYR A 158 9.61 10.85 16.69
N VAL A 159 8.56 11.65 16.63
CA VAL A 159 8.35 12.68 15.63
C VAL A 159 8.19 14.01 16.34
N ASP A 160 9.08 14.96 16.07
CA ASP A 160 9.04 16.29 16.67
C ASP A 160 9.45 17.34 15.64
N PHE A 161 8.56 18.30 15.40
CA PHE A 161 8.85 19.48 14.58
C PHE A 161 7.97 20.66 14.97
N GLY A 162 8.56 21.86 15.00
CA GLY A 162 7.86 23.10 15.22
C GLY A 162 6.99 23.52 14.04
N PRO A 163 6.33 24.69 14.10
CA PRO A 163 5.41 25.15 13.06
C PRO A 163 6.05 25.20 11.67
N ILE A 164 5.45 24.49 10.70
CA ILE A 164 5.91 24.45 9.31
C ILE A 164 4.78 24.75 8.32
N TYR A 165 5.12 25.34 7.19
CA TYR A 165 4.31 25.36 5.99
C TYR A 165 4.72 24.17 5.10
N ALA A 166 3.80 23.26 4.81
CA ALA A 166 4.04 22.13 3.93
C ALA A 166 2.99 22.11 2.81
N TRP A 167 3.38 22.48 1.61
CA TRP A 167 2.54 22.54 0.41
C TRP A 167 3.22 21.79 -0.74
N PRO A 168 2.45 21.22 -1.74
CA PRO A 168 0.99 21.32 -1.86
C PRO A 168 0.24 20.52 -0.80
N LYS A 169 -1.05 20.83 -0.60
CA LYS A 169 -1.96 19.96 0.13
C LYS A 169 -2.58 18.92 -0.82
N PRO A 170 -2.95 17.72 -0.31
CA PRO A 170 -3.67 16.75 -1.13
C PRO A 170 -4.98 17.31 -1.68
N VAL A 171 -5.37 16.83 -2.87
CA VAL A 171 -6.66 17.13 -3.50
C VAL A 171 -7.78 16.42 -2.76
N GLN A 172 -7.54 15.16 -2.41
CA GLN A 172 -8.48 14.34 -1.64
C GLN A 172 -8.67 14.91 -0.23
N LYS A 173 -9.89 14.90 0.29
CA LYS A 173 -10.24 15.45 1.60
C LYS A 173 -10.89 14.39 2.50
N PRO A 174 -10.55 14.35 3.79
CA PRO A 174 -9.60 15.22 4.50
C PRO A 174 -8.13 15.01 4.11
N HIS A 175 -7.78 13.85 3.56
CA HIS A 175 -6.46 13.43 3.06
C HIS A 175 -6.64 12.23 2.10
N PRO A 176 -5.61 11.81 1.36
CA PRO A 176 -5.64 10.56 0.61
C PRO A 176 -5.96 9.38 1.54
N PRO A 177 -6.82 8.44 1.15
CA PRO A 177 -7.22 7.35 2.02
C PRO A 177 -6.01 6.51 2.45
N ILE A 178 -5.91 6.28 3.77
CA ILE A 178 -4.84 5.51 4.41
C ILE A 178 -5.27 4.05 4.49
N TYR A 179 -4.57 3.19 3.77
CA TYR A 179 -4.77 1.73 3.77
C TYR A 179 -3.81 1.08 4.75
N LEU A 180 -4.29 0.51 5.83
CA LEU A 180 -3.45 -0.11 6.85
C LEU A 180 -3.18 -1.57 6.52
N GLY A 181 -1.89 -1.89 6.33
CA GLY A 181 -1.41 -3.26 6.20
C GLY A 181 -1.18 -3.95 7.55
N GLY A 182 -1.36 -5.27 7.57
CA GLY A 182 -1.10 -6.13 8.71
C GLY A 182 -2.35 -6.58 9.46
N GLU A 183 -2.20 -7.75 10.12
CA GLU A 183 -3.29 -8.49 10.77
C GLU A 183 -3.10 -8.62 12.29
N SER A 184 -2.01 -8.07 12.85
CA SER A 184 -1.76 -8.10 14.29
C SER A 184 -2.74 -7.20 15.05
N PRO A 185 -3.02 -7.49 16.35
CA PRO A 185 -3.85 -6.60 17.18
C PRO A 185 -3.42 -5.14 17.13
N ALA A 186 -2.11 -4.88 17.18
CA ALA A 186 -1.58 -3.52 17.08
C ALA A 186 -1.80 -2.86 15.70
N ALA A 187 -1.88 -3.65 14.62
CA ALA A 187 -2.22 -3.15 13.29
C ALA A 187 -3.72 -2.83 13.21
N LEU A 188 -4.58 -3.66 13.80
CA LEU A 188 -6.02 -3.41 13.87
C LEU A 188 -6.36 -2.19 14.74
N ASP A 189 -5.68 -2.01 15.90
CA ASP A 189 -5.82 -0.79 16.70
C ASP A 189 -5.43 0.47 15.92
N ARG A 190 -4.42 0.36 15.07
CA ARG A 190 -3.97 1.45 14.18
C ARG A 190 -4.99 1.70 13.07
N LEU A 191 -5.56 0.64 12.50
CA LEU A 191 -6.67 0.74 11.53
C LEU A 191 -7.84 1.52 12.13
N LEU A 192 -8.23 1.19 13.36
CA LEU A 192 -9.32 1.87 14.06
C LEU A 192 -9.06 3.37 14.23
N ARG A 193 -7.81 3.76 14.51
CA ARG A 193 -7.44 5.15 14.83
C ARG A 193 -7.17 6.02 13.60
N TYR A 194 -6.52 5.46 12.60
CA TYR A 194 -5.94 6.24 11.50
C TYR A 194 -6.32 5.72 10.10
N GLY A 195 -6.82 4.48 10.00
CA GLY A 195 -7.06 3.85 8.71
C GLY A 195 -8.42 4.20 8.12
N ASP A 196 -8.44 4.43 6.82
CA ASP A 196 -9.66 4.57 6.02
C ASP A 196 -10.04 3.25 5.34
N ALA A 197 -9.04 2.36 5.15
CA ALA A 197 -9.23 1.04 4.57
C ALA A 197 -8.27 0.01 5.19
N TRP A 198 -8.65 -1.26 5.19
CA TRP A 198 -7.78 -2.35 5.58
C TRP A 198 -7.17 -3.04 4.37
N LEU A 199 -5.85 -3.32 4.42
CA LEU A 199 -5.10 -3.97 3.36
C LEU A 199 -4.48 -5.29 3.88
N PRO A 200 -5.30 -6.32 4.19
CA PRO A 200 -4.81 -7.62 4.61
C PRO A 200 -4.20 -8.40 3.45
N ARG A 201 -3.32 -9.34 3.77
CA ARG A 201 -2.70 -10.24 2.78
C ARG A 201 -3.64 -11.39 2.43
N ALA A 202 -3.44 -12.00 1.27
CA ALA A 202 -4.26 -13.08 0.72
C ALA A 202 -4.47 -14.30 1.65
N HIS A 203 -3.52 -14.56 2.56
CA HIS A 203 -3.66 -15.66 3.53
C HIS A 203 -4.64 -15.36 4.68
N THR A 204 -5.17 -14.14 4.77
CA THR A 204 -6.21 -13.80 5.75
C THR A 204 -7.51 -14.53 5.38
N THR A 205 -7.97 -15.40 6.27
CA THR A 205 -9.16 -16.20 6.01
C THR A 205 -10.44 -15.37 6.02
N THR A 206 -11.47 -15.84 5.33
CA THR A 206 -12.78 -15.16 5.32
C THR A 206 -13.40 -15.05 6.71
N ASP A 207 -13.15 -16.01 7.61
CA ASP A 207 -13.57 -15.93 9.00
C ASP A 207 -12.82 -14.82 9.77
N GLU A 208 -11.56 -14.58 9.45
CA GLU A 208 -10.82 -13.44 10.01
C GLU A 208 -11.34 -12.12 9.46
N LEU A 209 -11.64 -12.04 8.16
CA LEU A 209 -12.27 -10.86 7.56
C LEU A 209 -13.59 -10.52 8.25
N ARG A 210 -14.47 -11.52 8.46
CA ARG A 210 -15.75 -11.34 9.17
C ARG A 210 -15.55 -10.91 10.62
N ARG A 211 -14.58 -11.52 11.32
CA ARG A 211 -14.25 -11.14 12.72
C ARG A 211 -13.76 -9.71 12.83
N VAL A 212 -12.87 -9.29 11.93
CA VAL A 212 -12.36 -7.91 11.92
C VAL A 212 -13.47 -6.92 11.58
N ARG A 213 -14.35 -7.23 10.64
CA ARG A 213 -15.51 -6.39 10.31
C ARG A 213 -16.45 -6.23 11.52
N ALA A 214 -16.78 -7.32 12.20
CA ALA A 214 -17.59 -7.29 13.41
C ALA A 214 -16.92 -6.46 14.52
N TRP A 215 -15.64 -6.67 14.74
CA TRP A 215 -14.87 -5.91 15.72
C TRP A 215 -14.83 -4.40 15.38
N LEU A 216 -14.63 -4.01 14.11
CA LEU A 216 -14.70 -2.61 13.70
C LEU A 216 -16.09 -2.02 13.95
N ALA A 217 -17.16 -2.76 13.65
CA ALA A 217 -18.53 -2.33 13.89
C ALA A 217 -18.83 -2.11 15.39
N GLU A 218 -18.34 -2.98 16.28
CA GLU A 218 -18.42 -2.81 17.74
C GLU A 218 -17.73 -1.52 18.22
N HIS A 219 -16.73 -1.03 17.47
CA HIS A 219 -16.02 0.22 17.73
C HIS A 219 -16.54 1.41 16.91
N GLY A 220 -17.73 1.27 16.31
CA GLY A 220 -18.39 2.35 15.57
C GLY A 220 -17.86 2.60 14.15
N ARG A 221 -17.05 1.67 13.59
CA ARG A 221 -16.50 1.74 12.24
C ARG A 221 -17.13 0.65 11.35
N THR A 222 -18.24 0.98 10.70
CA THR A 222 -18.95 0.08 9.77
C THR A 222 -18.61 0.32 8.30
N ASP A 223 -17.87 1.37 8.02
CA ASP A 223 -17.60 1.95 6.71
C ASP A 223 -16.21 1.62 6.14
N VAL A 224 -15.41 0.82 6.85
CA VAL A 224 -14.04 0.48 6.46
C VAL A 224 -14.03 -0.55 5.34
N PRO A 225 -13.61 -0.19 4.10
CA PRO A 225 -13.46 -1.14 3.01
C PRO A 225 -12.26 -2.05 3.21
N PHE A 226 -12.34 -3.27 2.69
CA PHE A 226 -11.25 -4.24 2.71
C PHE A 226 -10.71 -4.43 1.30
N THR A 227 -9.39 -4.36 1.16
CA THR A 227 -8.68 -4.65 -0.09
C THR A 227 -7.71 -5.80 0.16
N ILE A 228 -7.93 -6.95 -0.46
CA ILE A 228 -7.03 -8.11 -0.32
C ILE A 228 -5.78 -7.86 -1.17
N PHE A 229 -4.61 -7.92 -0.52
CA PHE A 229 -3.33 -7.73 -1.21
C PHE A 229 -2.74 -9.06 -1.68
N GLY A 230 -2.58 -9.20 -3.00
CA GLY A 230 -1.96 -10.36 -3.61
C GLY A 230 -2.81 -11.63 -3.54
N ALA A 231 -4.11 -11.52 -3.84
CA ALA A 231 -5.04 -12.65 -3.80
C ALA A 231 -4.66 -13.76 -4.78
N ASP A 232 -4.98 -14.98 -4.39
CA ASP A 232 -4.87 -16.15 -5.26
C ASP A 232 -5.83 -16.04 -6.45
N ARG A 233 -5.44 -16.67 -7.56
CA ARG A 233 -6.22 -16.74 -8.81
C ARG A 233 -7.27 -17.85 -8.77
N ASP A 234 -7.61 -18.33 -7.56
CA ASP A 234 -8.57 -19.40 -7.35
C ASP A 234 -10.01 -18.87 -7.39
N PRO A 235 -10.87 -19.40 -8.28
CA PRO A 235 -12.28 -19.07 -8.37
C PRO A 235 -13.05 -19.22 -7.05
N ASP A 236 -12.74 -20.21 -6.24
CA ASP A 236 -13.43 -20.43 -4.96
C ASP A 236 -13.04 -19.34 -3.95
N ALA A 237 -11.75 -19.00 -3.86
CA ALA A 237 -11.28 -17.90 -3.02
C ALA A 237 -11.91 -16.55 -3.43
N LEU A 238 -12.07 -16.29 -4.72
CA LEU A 238 -12.70 -15.07 -5.20
C LEU A 238 -14.19 -14.98 -4.82
N ARG A 239 -14.90 -16.11 -4.85
CA ARG A 239 -16.29 -16.18 -4.35
C ARG A 239 -16.37 -15.92 -2.85
N ASP A 240 -15.47 -16.55 -2.10
CA ASP A 240 -15.39 -16.38 -0.65
C ASP A 240 -15.12 -14.93 -0.26
N TYR A 241 -14.25 -14.22 -0.99
CA TYR A 241 -14.01 -12.78 -0.78
C TYR A 241 -15.25 -11.94 -1.11
N ALA A 242 -15.99 -12.27 -2.17
CA ALA A 242 -17.22 -11.58 -2.50
C ALA A 242 -18.30 -11.80 -1.41
N ASP A 243 -18.45 -13.03 -0.90
CA ASP A 243 -19.37 -13.37 0.18
C ASP A 243 -18.97 -12.72 1.53
N ALA A 244 -17.67 -12.40 1.72
CA ALA A 244 -17.17 -11.64 2.85
C ALA A 244 -17.23 -10.11 2.64
N GLU A 245 -17.91 -9.66 1.58
CA GLU A 245 -18.10 -8.24 1.22
C GLU A 245 -16.76 -7.48 1.07
N VAL A 246 -15.75 -8.13 0.54
CA VAL A 246 -14.48 -7.48 0.19
C VAL A 246 -14.74 -6.50 -0.95
N GLU A 247 -14.30 -5.25 -0.77
CA GLU A 247 -14.48 -4.21 -1.80
C GLU A 247 -13.60 -4.46 -3.02
N ARG A 248 -12.31 -4.79 -2.75
CA ARG A 248 -11.29 -4.95 -3.80
C ARG A 248 -10.40 -6.14 -3.54
N VAL A 249 -10.04 -6.78 -4.62
CA VAL A 249 -9.01 -7.81 -4.66
C VAL A 249 -7.89 -7.35 -5.59
N THR A 250 -6.63 -7.43 -5.17
CA THR A 250 -5.48 -7.21 -6.05
C THR A 250 -4.81 -8.54 -6.34
N PHE A 251 -4.65 -8.88 -7.61
CA PHE A 251 -3.85 -10.04 -8.01
C PHE A 251 -2.37 -9.73 -7.95
N MET A 252 -1.57 -10.66 -7.43
CA MET A 252 -0.12 -10.54 -7.54
C MET A 252 0.30 -10.80 -8.98
N LEU A 253 0.94 -9.79 -9.59
CA LEU A 253 1.51 -9.86 -10.92
C LEU A 253 3.02 -10.08 -10.80
N ASP A 254 3.54 -11.05 -11.50
CA ASP A 254 4.96 -11.32 -11.51
C ASP A 254 5.75 -10.21 -12.20
N THR A 255 6.99 -9.99 -11.76
CA THR A 255 7.90 -9.04 -12.40
C THR A 255 8.55 -9.69 -13.59
N LEU A 256 8.02 -9.43 -14.78
CA LEU A 256 8.40 -10.04 -16.05
C LEU A 256 8.72 -8.96 -17.10
N PRO A 257 9.41 -9.31 -18.20
CA PRO A 257 9.52 -8.46 -19.38
C PRO A 257 8.14 -8.04 -19.91
N GLU A 258 8.05 -6.88 -20.53
CA GLU A 258 6.78 -6.27 -20.95
C GLU A 258 5.85 -7.25 -21.71
N SER A 259 6.38 -7.96 -22.70
CA SER A 259 5.56 -8.89 -23.51
C SER A 259 4.95 -10.05 -22.71
N GLU A 260 5.62 -10.49 -21.66
CA GLU A 260 5.15 -11.56 -20.78
C GLU A 260 4.17 -11.00 -19.76
N THR A 261 4.47 -9.84 -19.19
CA THR A 261 3.56 -9.10 -18.30
C THR A 261 2.21 -8.82 -18.97
N LEU A 262 2.21 -8.40 -20.24
CA LEU A 262 0.96 -8.12 -20.97
C LEU A 262 0.08 -9.38 -21.11
N LYS A 263 0.68 -10.55 -21.36
CA LYS A 263 -0.06 -11.83 -21.45
C LYS A 263 -0.66 -12.21 -20.10
N GLU A 264 0.11 -12.08 -19.04
CA GLU A 264 -0.37 -12.36 -17.69
C GLU A 264 -1.52 -11.43 -17.30
N LEU A 265 -1.44 -10.15 -17.65
CA LEU A 265 -2.52 -9.20 -17.46
C LEU A 265 -3.78 -9.55 -18.25
N ASP A 266 -3.66 -10.08 -19.47
CA ASP A 266 -4.81 -10.56 -20.26
C ASP A 266 -5.52 -11.71 -19.55
N GLU A 267 -4.78 -12.71 -19.05
CA GLU A 267 -5.33 -13.86 -18.30
C GLU A 267 -6.04 -13.39 -17.01
N LEU A 268 -5.44 -12.46 -16.27
CA LEU A 268 -6.03 -11.91 -15.06
C LEU A 268 -7.29 -11.08 -15.36
N ALA A 269 -7.34 -10.35 -16.47
CA ALA A 269 -8.50 -9.60 -16.89
C ALA A 269 -9.67 -10.51 -17.27
N GLU A 270 -9.41 -11.63 -17.95
CA GLU A 270 -10.41 -12.66 -18.26
C GLU A 270 -10.98 -13.29 -16.99
N LEU A 271 -10.12 -13.58 -16.01
CA LEU A 271 -10.56 -14.09 -14.71
C LEU A 271 -11.43 -13.04 -13.98
N ALA A 272 -10.95 -11.80 -13.86
CA ALA A 272 -11.68 -10.72 -13.18
C ALA A 272 -13.05 -10.44 -13.80
N ALA A 273 -13.19 -10.58 -15.13
CA ALA A 273 -14.43 -10.34 -15.83
C ALA A 273 -15.58 -11.28 -15.40
N GLN A 274 -15.26 -12.45 -14.87
CA GLN A 274 -16.24 -13.44 -14.40
C GLN A 274 -16.87 -13.06 -13.06
N TYR A 275 -16.29 -12.09 -12.32
CA TYR A 275 -16.68 -11.71 -10.95
C TYR A 275 -17.00 -10.19 -10.80
N ARG A 276 -17.04 -9.45 -11.92
CA ARG A 276 -17.43 -8.01 -11.96
C ARG A 276 -18.91 -7.80 -11.88
#